data_02ed9e1104350dec582f140020b62593
#
_entry.id   02ed9e1104350dec582f140020b62593
#
_cell.length_a   1.000
_cell.length_b   1.000
_cell.length_c   1.000
_cell.angle_alpha   90.00
_cell.angle_beta   90.00
_cell.angle_gamma   90.00
#
_symmetry.space_group_name_H-M   'P 1'
#
loop_
_entity.id
_entity.type
_entity.pdbx_description
1 polymer ?
#
loop_
_entity_poly.entity_id
_entity_poly.type
_entity_poly.pdbx_seq_one_letter_code
_entity_poly.pdbx_strand_id
1 'polypeptide(L)'
;MGRLQFVIVTGMSGAGKSTAMKMMEDMGFFCIDNLPIPLLDKLVDFTTNFHTKVERIAIGIDSRSGEHLQTVEGMLDVLAQKDVKYEILFLDAEDNVLIKRYKETRRSHPLAPDERVDKGIERERLELAFLKDQADYIIDTSRLLT
;
A
#
# COMPACT_ATOMS: atom_id res chain seq x y z
N MET A 1 -8.05 13.58 -23.36
CA MET A 1 -7.83 14.02 -21.99
C MET A 1 -7.54 12.83 -21.08
N GLY A 2 -6.33 12.78 -20.61
CA GLY A 2 -5.97 11.73 -19.66
C GLY A 2 -6.71 11.91 -18.35
N ARG A 3 -7.20 10.80 -17.82
CA ARG A 3 -7.77 10.78 -16.49
C ARG A 3 -6.68 10.36 -15.51
N LEU A 4 -6.43 11.21 -14.52
CA LEU A 4 -5.48 10.87 -13.49
C LEU A 4 -6.05 9.73 -12.65
N GLN A 5 -5.30 8.65 -12.57
CA GLN A 5 -5.67 7.47 -11.80
C GLN A 5 -4.69 7.29 -10.64
N PHE A 6 -5.21 7.31 -9.42
CA PHE A 6 -4.42 7.03 -8.22
C PHE A 6 -4.79 5.67 -7.68
N VAL A 7 -3.78 4.87 -7.41
CA VAL A 7 -3.93 3.57 -6.75
C VAL A 7 -3.11 3.59 -5.47
N ILE A 8 -3.75 3.33 -4.35
CA ILE A 8 -3.08 3.19 -3.06
C ILE A 8 -2.77 1.71 -2.89
N VAL A 9 -1.50 1.35 -2.85
CA VAL A 9 -1.05 -0.04 -2.68
C VAL A 9 -0.68 -0.25 -1.22
N THR A 10 -1.44 -1.05 -0.54
CA THR A 10 -1.21 -1.36 0.86
C THR A 10 -1.44 -2.86 1.08
N GLY A 11 -1.35 -3.32 2.30
CA GLY A 11 -1.61 -4.71 2.62
C GLY A 11 -0.73 -5.23 3.74
N MET A 12 -0.79 -6.54 3.92
CA MET A 12 -0.03 -7.20 4.97
C MET A 12 1.47 -7.17 4.66
N SER A 13 2.27 -6.95 5.68
CA SER A 13 3.73 -7.04 5.55
C SER A 13 4.11 -8.43 5.05
N GLY A 14 4.95 -8.47 4.03
CA GLY A 14 5.37 -9.73 3.43
C GLY A 14 4.41 -10.26 2.37
N ALA A 15 3.34 -9.55 2.05
CA ALA A 15 2.39 -9.99 1.03
C ALA A 15 2.79 -9.62 -0.40
N GLY A 16 3.99 -9.04 -0.60
CA GLY A 16 4.51 -8.81 -1.95
C GLY A 16 4.28 -7.42 -2.51
N LYS A 17 4.20 -6.40 -1.65
CA LYS A 17 3.99 -5.02 -2.11
C LYS A 17 5.05 -4.57 -3.12
N SER A 18 6.31 -4.85 -2.87
CA SER A 18 7.40 -4.45 -3.79
C SER A 18 7.24 -5.08 -5.16
N THR A 19 6.87 -6.35 -5.21
CA THR A 19 6.64 -7.05 -6.47
C THR A 19 5.45 -6.44 -7.21
N ALA A 20 4.37 -6.15 -6.49
CA ALA A 20 3.19 -5.53 -7.08
C ALA A 20 3.52 -4.15 -7.65
N MET A 21 4.30 -3.34 -6.92
CA MET A 21 4.71 -2.03 -7.40
C MET A 21 5.54 -2.12 -8.67
N LYS A 22 6.43 -3.10 -8.76
CA LYS A 22 7.22 -3.31 -9.99
C LYS A 22 6.32 -3.69 -11.17
N MET A 23 5.34 -4.55 -10.93
CA MET A 23 4.42 -4.95 -11.99
C MET A 23 3.60 -3.75 -12.46
N MET A 24 3.17 -2.90 -11.55
CA MET A 24 2.44 -1.69 -11.92
C MET A 24 3.32 -0.72 -12.71
N GLU A 25 4.59 -0.60 -12.34
CA GLU A 25 5.54 0.21 -13.10
C GLU A 25 5.67 -0.29 -14.53
N ASP A 26 5.75 -1.61 -14.71
CA ASP A 26 5.80 -2.22 -16.05
C ASP A 26 4.51 -1.94 -16.85
N MET A 27 3.40 -1.72 -16.16
CA MET A 27 2.11 -1.39 -16.78
C MET A 27 1.95 0.09 -17.08
N GLY A 28 2.97 0.90 -16.79
CA GLY A 28 2.93 2.33 -17.07
C GLY A 28 2.56 3.21 -15.90
N PHE A 29 2.49 2.68 -14.69
CA PHE A 29 2.25 3.50 -13.50
C PHE A 29 3.52 4.16 -13.04
N PHE A 30 3.39 5.40 -12.59
CA PHE A 30 4.46 6.09 -11.87
C PHE A 30 4.34 5.67 -10.40
N CYS A 31 5.33 4.93 -9.91
CA CYS A 31 5.25 4.32 -8.59
C CYS A 31 6.10 5.07 -7.58
N ILE A 32 5.49 5.43 -6.46
CA ILE A 32 6.16 6.12 -5.35
C ILE A 32 5.89 5.35 -4.07
N ASP A 33 6.94 4.99 -3.35
CA ASP A 33 6.80 4.28 -2.09
C ASP A 33 7.01 5.24 -0.92
N ASN A 34 6.16 5.13 0.09
CA ASN A 34 6.28 5.91 1.34
C ASN A 34 6.28 7.43 1.14
N LEU A 35 5.39 7.93 0.29
CA LEU A 35 5.27 9.37 0.07
C LEU A 35 4.63 10.06 1.28
N PRO A 36 5.28 11.07 1.87
CA PRO A 36 4.68 11.84 2.96
C PRO A 36 3.43 12.59 2.51
N ILE A 37 2.45 12.72 3.41
CA ILE A 37 1.18 13.37 3.10
C ILE A 37 1.34 14.78 2.51
N PRO A 38 2.19 15.66 3.07
CA PRO A 38 2.37 16.98 2.49
C PRO A 38 2.88 16.96 1.05
N LEU A 39 3.70 15.96 0.70
CA LEU A 39 4.20 15.81 -0.67
C LEU A 39 3.12 15.24 -1.60
N LEU A 40 2.21 14.43 -1.08
CA LEU A 40 1.06 13.95 -1.85
C LEU A 40 0.21 15.12 -2.31
N ASP A 41 -0.07 16.06 -1.41
CA ASP A 41 -0.83 17.26 -1.75
C ASP A 41 -0.19 18.01 -2.92
N LYS A 42 1.12 18.22 -2.85
CA LYS A 42 1.86 18.90 -3.92
C LYS A 42 1.90 18.09 -5.21
N LEU A 43 2.04 16.79 -5.12
CA LEU A 43 2.04 15.90 -6.28
C LEU A 43 0.71 15.98 -7.03
N VAL A 44 -0.40 15.96 -6.31
CA VAL A 44 -1.73 16.09 -6.91
C VAL A 44 -1.86 17.41 -7.64
N ASP A 45 -1.46 18.51 -7.00
CA ASP A 45 -1.51 19.84 -7.62
C ASP A 45 -0.66 19.87 -8.88
N PHE A 46 0.54 19.31 -8.83
CA PHE A 46 1.43 19.29 -9.98
C PHE A 46 0.80 18.53 -11.16
N THR A 47 0.24 17.36 -10.91
CA THR A 47 -0.29 16.52 -11.97
C THR A 47 -1.59 17.05 -12.55
N THR A 48 -2.40 17.76 -11.76
CA THR A 48 -3.68 18.31 -12.22
C THR A 48 -3.51 19.68 -12.87
N ASN A 49 -2.59 20.52 -12.37
CA ASN A 49 -2.47 21.92 -12.83
C ASN A 49 -1.49 22.11 -13.97
N PHE A 50 -0.52 21.22 -14.13
CA PHE A 50 0.53 21.39 -15.12
C PHE A 50 0.42 20.45 -16.31
N HIS A 51 -0.69 19.74 -16.43
CA HIS A 51 -0.98 18.84 -17.56
C HIS A 51 0.19 17.93 -17.91
N THR A 52 0.76 17.28 -16.89
CA THR A 52 1.86 16.35 -17.10
C THR A 52 1.38 15.14 -17.88
N LYS A 53 2.32 14.40 -18.46
CA LYS A 53 2.00 13.14 -19.13
C LYS A 53 1.75 11.99 -18.15
N VAL A 54 1.92 12.24 -16.87
CA VAL A 54 1.67 11.21 -15.85
C VAL A 54 0.18 11.10 -15.61
N GLU A 55 -0.41 9.97 -15.97
CA GLU A 55 -1.84 9.74 -15.85
C GLU A 55 -2.16 8.66 -14.80
N ARG A 56 -1.18 7.83 -14.46
CA ARG A 56 -1.36 6.72 -13.53
C ARG A 56 -0.28 6.78 -12.45
N ILE A 57 -0.72 6.84 -11.21
CA ILE A 57 0.18 6.93 -10.07
C ILE A 57 -0.19 5.84 -9.06
N ALA A 58 0.80 5.06 -8.65
CA ALA A 58 0.65 4.06 -7.61
C ALA A 58 1.47 4.51 -6.40
N ILE A 59 0.82 4.59 -5.24
CA ILE A 59 1.48 5.01 -4.01
C ILE A 59 1.49 3.85 -3.04
N GLY A 60 2.68 3.37 -2.71
CA GLY A 60 2.84 2.29 -1.76
C GLY A 60 2.92 2.81 -0.33
N ILE A 61 2.25 2.12 0.58
CA ILE A 61 2.25 2.45 1.99
C ILE A 61 2.71 1.24 2.78
N ASP A 62 3.68 1.46 3.65
CA ASP A 62 4.32 0.42 4.45
C ASP A 62 3.83 0.53 5.89
N SER A 63 3.69 -0.61 6.58
CA SER A 63 3.21 -0.67 7.95
C SER A 63 4.32 -0.56 8.99
N ARG A 64 5.48 -0.02 8.64
CA ARG A 64 6.65 0.03 9.52
C ARG A 64 6.47 0.83 10.80
N SER A 65 5.61 1.83 10.76
CA SER A 65 5.38 2.64 11.94
C SER A 65 4.06 2.32 12.54
N GLY A 66 3.68 2.19 13.62
CA GLY A 66 2.33 1.95 14.14
C GLY A 66 1.30 3.00 13.69
N GLU A 67 1.66 3.89 12.78
CA GLU A 67 0.81 4.96 12.26
C GLU A 67 0.27 4.66 10.86
N HIS A 68 0.37 3.42 10.41
CA HIS A 68 -0.02 3.03 9.06
C HIS A 68 -1.45 3.45 8.70
N LEU A 69 -2.41 3.11 9.56
CA LEU A 69 -3.81 3.42 9.30
C LEU A 69 -4.05 4.93 9.23
N GLN A 70 -3.47 5.70 10.14
CA GLN A 70 -3.60 7.15 10.14
C GLN A 70 -2.99 7.77 8.89
N THR A 71 -1.87 7.23 8.43
CA THR A 71 -1.22 7.69 7.21
C THR A 71 -2.14 7.47 6.00
N VAL A 72 -2.73 6.27 5.89
CA VAL A 72 -3.65 5.99 4.78
C VAL A 72 -4.87 6.90 4.84
N GLU A 73 -5.49 7.05 6.01
CA GLU A 73 -6.64 7.92 6.17
C GLU A 73 -6.31 9.35 5.77
N GLY A 74 -5.15 9.87 6.18
CA GLY A 74 -4.71 11.21 5.79
C GLY A 74 -4.55 11.36 4.29
N MET A 75 -4.01 10.36 3.63
CA MET A 75 -3.88 10.38 2.16
C MET A 75 -5.23 10.37 1.47
N LEU A 76 -6.16 9.54 1.95
CA LEU A 76 -7.50 9.47 1.37
C LEU A 76 -8.22 10.80 1.53
N ASP A 77 -8.07 11.46 2.68
CA ASP A 77 -8.65 12.78 2.92
C ASP A 77 -8.11 13.82 1.95
N VAL A 78 -6.80 13.84 1.70
CA VAL A 78 -6.19 14.77 0.75
C VAL A 78 -6.76 14.54 -0.65
N LEU A 79 -6.85 13.30 -1.09
CA LEU A 79 -7.39 12.97 -2.41
C LEU A 79 -8.85 13.36 -2.53
N ALA A 80 -9.64 13.13 -1.49
CA ALA A 80 -11.05 13.51 -1.47
C ALA A 80 -11.23 15.02 -1.54
N GLN A 81 -10.44 15.78 -0.77
CA GLN A 81 -10.50 17.24 -0.79
C GLN A 81 -10.15 17.84 -2.15
N LYS A 82 -9.27 17.16 -2.88
CA LYS A 82 -8.86 17.62 -4.20
C LYS A 82 -9.70 17.05 -5.34
N ASP A 83 -10.75 16.32 -4.97
CA ASP A 83 -11.68 15.70 -5.93
C ASP A 83 -10.97 14.76 -6.90
N VAL A 84 -9.99 14.04 -6.41
CA VAL A 84 -9.25 13.04 -7.19
C VAL A 84 -9.81 11.65 -6.88
N LYS A 85 -10.14 10.91 -7.93
CA LYS A 85 -10.60 9.55 -7.77
C LYS A 85 -9.41 8.64 -7.48
N TYR A 86 -9.61 7.69 -6.57
CA TYR A 86 -8.58 6.74 -6.21
C TYR A 86 -9.16 5.35 -6.05
N GLU A 87 -8.29 4.37 -6.12
CA GLU A 87 -8.63 2.98 -5.83
C GLU A 87 -7.64 2.43 -4.82
N ILE A 88 -8.09 1.49 -4.01
CA ILE A 88 -7.23 0.84 -3.00
C ILE A 88 -6.99 -0.60 -3.42
N LEU A 89 -5.72 -0.95 -3.56
CA LEU A 89 -5.29 -2.32 -3.82
C LEU A 89 -4.72 -2.88 -2.53
N PHE A 90 -5.35 -3.90 -1.99
CA PHE A 90 -4.93 -4.56 -0.76
C PHE A 90 -4.28 -5.90 -1.08
N LEU A 91 -3.03 -6.08 -0.65
CA LEU A 91 -2.30 -7.32 -0.84
C LEU A 91 -2.37 -8.14 0.44
N ASP A 92 -2.73 -9.40 0.29
CA ASP A 92 -2.86 -10.31 1.41
C ASP A 92 -2.22 -11.65 1.08
N ALA A 93 -2.07 -12.47 2.10
CA ALA A 93 -1.61 -13.85 1.96
C ALA A 93 -2.03 -14.61 3.21
N GLU A 94 -2.09 -15.93 3.12
CA GLU A 94 -2.41 -16.75 4.27
C GLU A 94 -1.37 -16.58 5.37
N ASP A 95 -1.79 -16.70 6.63
CA ASP A 95 -0.90 -16.48 7.77
C ASP A 95 0.34 -17.38 7.72
N ASN A 96 0.18 -18.64 7.40
CA ASN A 96 1.30 -19.57 7.30
C ASN A 96 2.30 -19.16 6.23
N VAL A 97 1.84 -18.59 5.13
CA VAL A 97 2.71 -18.09 4.07
C VAL A 97 3.48 -16.86 4.53
N LEU A 98 2.80 -15.93 5.23
CA LEU A 98 3.45 -14.74 5.78
C LEU A 98 4.50 -15.12 6.82
N ILE A 99 4.18 -16.06 7.70
CA ILE A 99 5.14 -16.54 8.71
C ILE A 99 6.38 -17.13 8.03
N LYS A 100 6.18 -17.94 7.01
CA LYS A 100 7.28 -18.55 6.27
C LYS A 100 8.17 -17.50 5.61
N ARG A 101 7.56 -16.50 4.99
CA ARG A 101 8.31 -15.41 4.34
C ARG A 101 9.16 -14.63 5.33
N TYR A 102 8.63 -14.36 6.53
CA TYR A 102 9.41 -13.69 7.57
C TYR A 102 10.57 -14.54 8.05
N LYS A 103 10.37 -15.83 8.21
CA LYS A 103 11.45 -16.74 8.61
C LYS A 103 12.56 -16.79 7.56
N GLU A 104 12.19 -16.79 6.29
CA GLU A 104 13.15 -16.79 5.19
C GLU A 104 13.98 -15.51 5.14
N THR A 105 13.38 -14.37 5.46
CA THR A 105 14.08 -13.09 5.48
C THR A 105 14.75 -12.80 6.82
N ARG A 106 14.45 -13.59 7.84
CA ARG A 106 14.97 -13.42 9.20
C ARG A 106 14.68 -12.04 9.76
N ARG A 107 13.53 -11.49 9.42
CA ARG A 107 13.10 -10.20 9.94
C ARG A 107 12.11 -10.36 11.08
N SER A 108 12.13 -9.39 12.00
CA SER A 108 11.05 -9.25 12.98
C SER A 108 9.85 -8.58 12.32
N HIS A 109 8.65 -8.90 12.76
CA HIS A 109 7.47 -8.20 12.26
C HIS A 109 7.48 -6.75 12.75
N PRO A 110 7.11 -5.77 11.89
CA PRO A 110 7.16 -4.35 12.27
C PRO A 110 6.34 -3.99 13.50
N LEU A 111 5.23 -4.67 13.75
CA LEU A 111 4.35 -4.39 14.89
C LEU A 111 4.66 -5.23 16.12
N ALA A 112 5.59 -6.17 16.02
CA ALA A 112 5.97 -7.02 17.15
C ALA A 112 7.45 -7.41 17.03
N PRO A 113 8.38 -6.42 17.13
CA PRO A 113 9.80 -6.68 16.88
C PRO A 113 10.42 -7.68 17.83
N ASP A 114 9.92 -7.75 19.08
CA ASP A 114 10.46 -8.64 20.11
C ASP A 114 9.50 -9.79 20.44
N GLU A 115 8.47 -9.99 19.62
CA GLU A 115 7.47 -11.02 19.80
C GLU A 115 7.49 -12.02 18.67
N ARG A 116 6.66 -13.05 18.79
CA ARG A 116 6.49 -14.03 17.72
C ARG A 116 5.87 -13.37 16.49
N VAL A 117 6.30 -13.81 15.32
CA VAL A 117 5.82 -13.28 14.04
C VAL A 117 4.30 -13.45 13.90
N ASP A 118 3.76 -14.59 14.35
CA ASP A 118 2.31 -14.84 14.25
C ASP A 118 1.49 -13.79 15.03
N LYS A 119 1.98 -13.32 16.16
CA LYS A 119 1.31 -12.26 16.91
C LYS A 119 1.37 -10.92 16.18
N GLY A 120 2.49 -10.63 15.54
CA GLY A 120 2.62 -9.42 14.74
C GLY A 120 1.65 -9.42 13.58
N ILE A 121 1.49 -10.56 12.90
CA ILE A 121 0.55 -10.71 11.81
C ILE A 121 -0.89 -10.52 12.30
N GLU A 122 -1.23 -11.11 13.44
CA GLU A 122 -2.56 -10.97 14.03
C GLU A 122 -2.89 -9.51 14.31
N ARG A 123 -1.95 -8.78 14.91
CA ARG A 123 -2.13 -7.35 15.18
C ARG A 123 -2.30 -6.55 13.90
N GLU A 124 -1.50 -6.83 12.89
CA GLU A 124 -1.59 -6.14 11.62
C GLU A 124 -2.94 -6.38 10.95
N ARG A 125 -3.46 -7.61 10.99
CA ARG A 125 -4.77 -7.90 10.43
C ARG A 125 -5.88 -7.10 11.09
N LEU A 126 -5.84 -6.97 12.41
CA LEU A 126 -6.83 -6.18 13.15
C LEU A 126 -6.71 -4.70 12.77
N GLU A 127 -5.50 -4.20 12.68
CA GLU A 127 -5.25 -2.80 12.34
C GLU A 127 -5.67 -2.47 10.91
N LEU A 128 -5.47 -3.39 9.98
CA LEU A 128 -5.75 -3.16 8.57
C LEU A 128 -7.12 -3.66 8.11
N ALA A 129 -7.93 -4.22 9.00
CA ALA A 129 -9.24 -4.76 8.65
C ALA A 129 -10.11 -3.71 7.96
N PHE A 130 -10.10 -2.47 8.45
CA PHE A 130 -10.85 -1.35 7.88
C PHE A 130 -10.43 -1.09 6.42
N LEU A 131 -9.13 -1.10 6.15
CA LEU A 131 -8.63 -0.86 4.80
C LEU A 131 -8.98 -2.01 3.86
N LYS A 132 -8.92 -3.23 4.35
CA LYS A 132 -9.28 -4.39 3.55
C LYS A 132 -10.76 -4.34 3.16
N ASP A 133 -11.62 -3.93 4.09
CA ASP A 133 -13.05 -3.78 3.81
C ASP A 133 -13.33 -2.71 2.76
N GLN A 134 -12.51 -1.66 2.71
CA GLN A 134 -12.67 -0.57 1.75
C GLN A 134 -11.91 -0.78 0.45
N ALA A 135 -11.12 -1.83 0.34
CA ALA A 135 -10.32 -2.06 -0.84
C ALA A 135 -11.18 -2.34 -2.06
N ASP A 136 -10.82 -1.71 -3.17
CA ASP A 136 -11.46 -1.98 -4.46
C ASP A 136 -10.99 -3.31 -5.03
N TYR A 137 -9.74 -3.67 -4.76
CA TYR A 137 -9.15 -4.92 -5.20
C TYR A 137 -8.39 -5.55 -4.05
N ILE A 138 -8.60 -6.84 -3.86
CA ILE A 138 -7.85 -7.64 -2.89
C ILE A 138 -7.15 -8.75 -3.66
N ILE A 139 -5.82 -8.80 -3.56
CA ILE A 139 -5.03 -9.83 -4.24
C ILE A 139 -4.37 -10.72 -3.20
N ASP A 140 -4.67 -12.00 -3.25
CA ASP A 140 -4.03 -13.00 -2.41
C ASP A 140 -2.77 -13.50 -3.12
N THR A 141 -1.62 -13.23 -2.52
CA THR A 141 -0.32 -13.58 -3.11
C THR A 141 0.24 -14.90 -2.57
N SER A 142 -0.55 -15.67 -1.85
CA SER A 142 -0.07 -16.91 -1.21
C SER A 142 0.62 -17.86 -2.18
N ARG A 143 0.17 -17.89 -3.43
CA ARG A 143 0.68 -18.79 -4.45
C ARG A 143 1.47 -18.10 -5.56
N LEU A 144 1.62 -16.78 -5.48
CA LEU A 144 2.27 -16.01 -6.55
C LEU A 144 3.77 -15.82 -6.36
N LEU A 145 4.24 -15.87 -5.13
CA LEU A 145 5.64 -15.63 -4.80
C LEU A 145 6.25 -16.90 -4.25
N THR A 146 7.20 -17.43 -4.94
CA THR A 146 7.93 -18.63 -4.54
C THR A 146 9.26 -18.29 -3.92
#